data_c5358415dd4ab606deaac31ee4f9f4aa
#
_entry.id   c5358415dd4ab606deaac31ee4f9f4aa
#
_cell.length_a   1.000
_cell.length_b   1.000
_cell.length_c   1.000
_cell.angle_alpha   90.00
_cell.angle_beta   90.00
_cell.angle_gamma   90.00
#
_symmetry.space_group_name_H-M   'P 1'
#
loop_
_entity.id
_entity.type
_entity.pdbx_description
1 polymer ?
#
loop_
_entity_poly.entity_id
_entity_poly.type
_entity_poly.pdbx_seq_one_letter_code
_entity_poly.pdbx_strand_id
1 'polypeptide(L)'
;MQVKARVKDKNLIGEKRRQIIEGAIKVFKKKGFHKATVREIAEEARIGLGSIYDYVNSKDDILYLFFENYVTTFFDKVRSRASQITDPLLRLEVTFRAFVEAAMELEDQVMLSYTQARYVKKNYLKIILRKESEIVEHFRKIFTELGEGPFDAFLEANFLVYSGVFGVLRRWILKPRYSQKEIIEFLVQSQIREVIDRMKGEKILPKRASSWPSGTVNAES
;
A
#
# COMPACT_ATOMS: atom_id res chain seq x y z
N MET A 1 -11.20 9.87 -14.06
CA MET A 1 -11.07 11.35 -13.94
C MET A 1 -9.59 11.62 -13.75
N GLN A 2 -8.99 12.48 -14.52
CA GLN A 2 -7.56 12.83 -14.40
C GLN A 2 -7.44 14.25 -13.88
N VAL A 3 -6.42 14.52 -13.06
CA VAL A 3 -6.05 15.89 -12.71
C VAL A 3 -5.66 16.64 -13.98
N LYS A 4 -6.38 17.70 -14.31
CA LYS A 4 -6.10 18.50 -15.51
C LYS A 4 -4.87 19.37 -15.28
N ALA A 5 -3.99 19.46 -16.28
CA ALA A 5 -2.92 20.45 -16.35
C ALA A 5 -3.23 21.45 -17.47
N ARG A 6 -2.74 22.68 -17.32
CA ARG A 6 -2.84 23.73 -18.35
C ARG A 6 -1.78 23.57 -19.43
N VAL A 7 -0.64 22.98 -19.06
CA VAL A 7 0.46 22.66 -19.96
C VAL A 7 0.10 21.45 -20.81
N LYS A 8 0.57 21.40 -22.08
CA LYS A 8 0.29 20.31 -23.01
C LYS A 8 1.42 19.27 -23.10
N ASP A 9 2.64 19.65 -22.73
CA ASP A 9 3.79 18.71 -22.75
C ASP A 9 3.67 17.68 -21.63
N LYS A 10 3.44 16.43 -22.02
CA LYS A 10 3.23 15.31 -21.08
C LYS A 10 4.48 14.99 -20.26
N ASN A 11 5.69 15.11 -20.84
CA ASN A 11 6.94 14.84 -20.13
C ASN A 11 7.18 15.89 -19.04
N LEU A 12 7.01 17.16 -19.39
CA LEU A 12 7.13 18.27 -18.44
C LEU A 12 6.08 18.17 -17.33
N ILE A 13 4.83 17.79 -17.66
CA ILE A 13 3.78 17.55 -16.65
C ILE A 13 4.21 16.44 -15.70
N GLY A 14 4.70 15.32 -16.20
CA GLY A 14 5.16 14.18 -15.39
C GLY A 14 6.28 14.58 -14.44
N GLU A 15 7.30 15.26 -14.95
CA GLU A 15 8.43 15.74 -14.15
C GLU A 15 7.99 16.72 -13.05
N LYS A 16 7.21 17.73 -13.40
CA LYS A 16 6.73 18.75 -12.45
C LYS A 16 5.79 18.16 -11.39
N ARG A 17 4.91 17.25 -11.77
CA ARG A 17 4.04 16.55 -10.81
C ARG A 17 4.87 15.68 -9.85
N ARG A 18 5.93 15.03 -10.30
CA ARG A 18 6.85 14.32 -9.41
C ARG A 18 7.48 15.25 -8.39
N GLN A 19 8.00 16.41 -8.80
CA GLN A 19 8.54 17.43 -7.90
C GLN A 19 7.48 17.90 -6.88
N ILE A 20 6.25 18.13 -7.32
CA ILE A 20 5.13 18.52 -6.46
C ILE A 20 4.80 17.43 -5.44
N ILE A 21 4.78 16.16 -5.84
CA ILE A 21 4.52 15.02 -4.95
C ILE A 21 5.63 14.90 -3.91
N GLU A 22 6.90 15.02 -4.29
CA GLU A 22 8.04 14.98 -3.37
C GLU A 22 7.98 16.10 -2.34
N GLY A 23 7.66 17.35 -2.77
CA GLY A 23 7.41 18.47 -1.87
C GLY A 23 6.22 18.22 -0.94
N ALA A 24 5.13 17.67 -1.47
CA ALA A 24 3.94 17.35 -0.69
C ALA A 24 4.20 16.29 0.38
N ILE A 25 4.97 15.23 0.08
CA ILE A 25 5.37 14.21 1.06
C ILE A 25 6.07 14.86 2.25
N LYS A 26 7.04 15.75 2.02
CA LYS A 26 7.76 16.47 3.09
C LYS A 26 6.83 17.30 3.96
N VAL A 27 5.95 18.10 3.32
CA VAL A 27 5.01 18.96 4.05
C VAL A 27 3.96 18.15 4.80
N PHE A 28 3.39 17.10 4.18
CA PHE A 28 2.40 16.24 4.81
C PHE A 28 3.00 15.43 5.97
N LYS A 29 4.23 14.96 5.84
CA LYS A 29 4.96 14.29 6.93
C LYS A 29 5.15 15.22 8.13
N LYS A 30 5.46 16.50 7.91
CA LYS A 30 5.72 17.49 8.97
C LYS A 30 4.45 17.93 9.71
N LYS A 31 3.34 18.15 9.02
CA LYS A 31 2.15 18.79 9.61
C LYS A 31 0.79 18.19 9.20
N GLY A 32 0.78 17.14 8.40
CA GLY A 32 -0.41 16.51 7.85
C GLY A 32 -1.08 17.31 6.73
N PHE A 33 -1.97 16.66 5.98
CA PHE A 33 -2.69 17.28 4.86
C PHE A 33 -3.50 18.51 5.27
N HIS A 34 -4.21 18.44 6.40
CA HIS A 34 -5.13 19.51 6.80
C HIS A 34 -4.43 20.87 6.97
N LYS A 35 -3.29 20.87 7.68
CA LYS A 35 -2.51 22.08 7.98
C LYS A 35 -1.57 22.50 6.84
N ALA A 36 -1.32 21.65 5.85
CA ALA A 36 -0.48 21.96 4.71
C ALA A 36 -1.13 22.97 3.77
N THR A 37 -0.32 23.85 3.16
CA THR A 37 -0.73 24.80 2.15
C THR A 37 -0.06 24.53 0.81
N VAL A 38 -0.71 24.92 -0.30
CA VAL A 38 -0.12 24.81 -1.64
C VAL A 38 1.16 25.64 -1.76
N ARG A 39 1.24 26.78 -1.06
CA ARG A 39 2.45 27.62 -1.02
C ARG A 39 3.64 26.85 -0.45
N GLU A 40 3.50 26.19 0.70
CA GLU A 40 4.57 25.41 1.32
C GLU A 40 4.99 24.22 0.46
N ILE A 41 4.03 23.59 -0.22
CA ILE A 41 4.32 22.53 -1.16
C ILE A 41 5.11 23.06 -2.36
N ALA A 42 4.75 24.24 -2.89
CA ALA A 42 5.46 24.88 -3.99
C ALA A 42 6.91 25.24 -3.60
N GLU A 43 7.12 25.77 -2.38
CA GLU A 43 8.43 26.08 -1.82
C GLU A 43 9.30 24.81 -1.70
N GLU A 44 8.77 23.74 -1.10
CA GLU A 44 9.48 22.46 -0.98
C GLU A 44 9.75 21.78 -2.32
N ALA A 45 8.84 21.93 -3.28
CA ALA A 45 8.98 21.44 -4.65
C ALA A 45 9.93 22.28 -5.51
N ARG A 46 10.35 23.45 -5.02
CA ARG A 46 11.14 24.46 -5.77
C ARG A 46 10.43 24.90 -7.06
N ILE A 47 9.13 25.10 -6.98
CA ILE A 47 8.27 25.57 -8.07
C ILE A 47 7.63 26.89 -7.64
N GLY A 48 7.59 27.87 -8.52
CA GLY A 48 6.90 29.13 -8.24
C GLY A 48 5.42 28.92 -7.91
N LEU A 49 4.87 29.65 -6.93
CA LEU A 49 3.47 29.49 -6.50
C LEU A 49 2.47 29.67 -7.65
N GLY A 50 2.72 30.57 -8.59
CA GLY A 50 1.88 30.71 -9.78
C GLY A 50 1.96 29.50 -10.70
N SER A 51 3.18 28.99 -10.93
CA SER A 51 3.44 27.87 -11.84
C SER A 51 2.90 26.54 -11.32
N ILE A 52 2.74 26.34 -10.01
CA ILE A 52 2.19 25.06 -9.50
C ILE A 52 0.77 24.82 -10.03
N TYR A 53 -0.01 25.89 -10.24
CA TYR A 53 -1.38 25.81 -10.75
C TYR A 53 -1.48 25.50 -12.25
N ASP A 54 -0.35 25.42 -12.95
CA ASP A 54 -0.30 24.90 -14.32
C ASP A 54 -0.38 23.37 -14.35
N TYR A 55 -0.08 22.72 -13.25
CA TYR A 55 0.02 21.25 -13.12
C TYR A 55 -1.07 20.63 -12.23
N VAL A 56 -1.63 21.41 -11.28
CA VAL A 56 -2.68 20.99 -10.34
C VAL A 56 -3.65 22.15 -10.10
N ASN A 57 -4.91 21.86 -9.74
CA ASN A 57 -5.88 22.94 -9.49
C ASN A 57 -6.12 23.17 -7.99
N SER A 58 -5.77 22.20 -7.14
CA SER A 58 -6.06 22.27 -5.71
C SER A 58 -5.11 21.39 -4.89
N LYS A 59 -5.11 21.61 -3.58
CA LYS A 59 -4.41 20.73 -2.62
C LYS A 59 -4.95 19.30 -2.65
N ASP A 60 -6.25 19.13 -2.91
CA ASP A 60 -6.87 17.80 -3.06
C ASP A 60 -6.33 17.06 -4.29
N ASP A 61 -6.05 17.77 -5.38
CA ASP A 61 -5.42 17.16 -6.56
C ASP A 61 -3.99 16.70 -6.24
N ILE A 62 -3.25 17.45 -5.43
CA ILE A 62 -1.92 17.07 -4.98
C ILE A 62 -2.00 15.79 -4.12
N LEU A 63 -2.97 15.72 -3.20
CA LEU A 63 -3.18 14.52 -2.39
C LEU A 63 -3.55 13.31 -3.26
N TYR A 64 -4.43 13.49 -4.24
CA TYR A 64 -4.77 12.43 -5.18
C TYR A 64 -3.54 11.96 -5.99
N LEU A 65 -2.75 12.88 -6.54
CA LEU A 65 -1.53 12.55 -7.28
C LEU A 65 -0.51 11.81 -6.41
N PHE A 66 -0.39 12.20 -5.13
CA PHE A 66 0.43 11.45 -4.18
C PHE A 66 -0.02 9.99 -4.07
N PHE A 67 -1.30 9.75 -3.83
CA PHE A 67 -1.84 8.39 -3.70
C PHE A 67 -1.71 7.60 -5.00
N GLU A 68 -2.04 8.21 -6.13
CA GLU A 68 -1.94 7.58 -7.45
C GLU A 68 -0.50 7.15 -7.75
N ASN A 69 0.47 8.05 -7.52
CA ASN A 69 1.89 7.77 -7.70
C ASN A 69 2.38 6.68 -6.73
N TYR A 70 2.00 6.77 -5.45
CA TYR A 70 2.38 5.80 -4.44
C TYR A 70 1.90 4.40 -4.82
N VAL A 71 0.62 4.21 -5.09
CA VAL A 71 0.05 2.88 -5.42
C VAL A 71 0.68 2.33 -6.70
N THR A 72 0.88 3.15 -7.72
CA THR A 72 1.50 2.72 -8.99
C THR A 72 2.95 2.29 -8.76
N THR A 73 3.78 3.13 -8.11
CA THR A 73 5.19 2.82 -7.84
C THR A 73 5.34 1.58 -6.96
N PHE A 74 4.48 1.44 -5.95
CA PHE A 74 4.47 0.29 -5.05
C PHE A 74 4.16 -1.00 -5.82
N PHE A 75 3.09 -0.99 -6.63
CA PHE A 75 2.67 -2.15 -7.39
C PHE A 75 3.70 -2.57 -8.43
N ASP A 76 4.31 -1.62 -9.15
CA ASP A 76 5.35 -1.91 -10.14
C ASP A 76 6.57 -2.59 -9.50
N LYS A 77 6.99 -2.14 -8.31
CA LYS A 77 8.09 -2.79 -7.54
C LYS A 77 7.76 -4.24 -7.18
N VAL A 78 6.54 -4.51 -6.76
CA VAL A 78 6.10 -5.86 -6.37
C VAL A 78 6.01 -6.77 -7.60
N ARG A 79 5.33 -6.31 -8.65
CA ARG A 79 5.04 -7.11 -9.84
C ARG A 79 6.28 -7.52 -10.63
N SER A 80 7.29 -6.66 -10.69
CA SER A 80 8.50 -6.90 -11.51
C SER A 80 9.34 -8.08 -11.03
N ARG A 81 9.29 -8.43 -9.73
CA ARG A 81 10.21 -9.41 -9.11
C ARG A 81 9.85 -10.87 -9.39
N ALA A 82 8.58 -11.19 -9.62
CA ALA A 82 8.10 -12.57 -9.68
C ALA A 82 7.52 -12.98 -11.05
N SER A 83 7.64 -12.13 -12.08
CA SER A 83 6.99 -12.33 -13.39
C SER A 83 7.45 -13.57 -14.16
N GLN A 84 8.64 -14.11 -13.88
CA GLN A 84 9.22 -15.26 -14.54
C GLN A 84 9.08 -16.57 -13.72
N ILE A 85 8.50 -16.51 -12.52
CA ILE A 85 8.42 -17.65 -11.61
C ILE A 85 7.15 -18.45 -11.91
N THR A 86 7.29 -19.72 -12.30
CA THR A 86 6.17 -20.62 -12.62
C THR A 86 5.62 -21.35 -11.40
N ASP A 87 6.48 -21.73 -10.45
CA ASP A 87 6.05 -22.38 -9.21
C ASP A 87 5.25 -21.43 -8.34
N PRO A 88 3.98 -21.73 -8.00
CA PRO A 88 3.12 -20.78 -7.30
C PRO A 88 3.56 -20.49 -5.87
N LEU A 89 4.15 -21.46 -5.17
CA LEU A 89 4.62 -21.24 -3.79
C LEU A 89 5.85 -20.34 -3.76
N LEU A 90 6.83 -20.61 -4.62
CA LEU A 90 8.01 -19.76 -4.77
C LEU A 90 7.60 -18.35 -5.25
N ARG A 91 6.62 -18.27 -6.17
CA ARG A 91 6.09 -16.98 -6.64
C ARG A 91 5.42 -16.21 -5.51
N LEU A 92 4.67 -16.88 -4.63
CA LEU A 92 4.07 -16.26 -3.45
C LEU A 92 5.15 -15.69 -2.53
N GLU A 93 6.18 -16.48 -2.21
CA GLU A 93 7.28 -16.04 -1.34
C GLU A 93 8.00 -14.81 -1.93
N VAL A 94 8.44 -14.90 -3.19
CA VAL A 94 9.18 -13.81 -3.84
C VAL A 94 8.32 -12.55 -3.99
N THR A 95 7.03 -12.70 -4.32
CA THR A 95 6.09 -11.57 -4.42
C THR A 95 5.87 -10.92 -3.05
N PHE A 96 5.67 -11.73 -2.01
CA PHE A 96 5.46 -11.21 -0.66
C PHE A 96 6.72 -10.53 -0.11
N ARG A 97 7.89 -11.11 -0.33
CA ARG A 97 9.18 -10.50 0.00
C ARG A 97 9.31 -9.12 -0.68
N ALA A 98 9.08 -9.05 -1.98
CA ALA A 98 9.11 -7.79 -2.72
C ALA A 98 8.11 -6.77 -2.18
N PHE A 99 6.93 -7.23 -1.74
CA PHE A 99 5.92 -6.38 -1.11
C PHE A 99 6.42 -5.79 0.21
N VAL A 100 6.97 -6.62 1.10
CA VAL A 100 7.51 -6.16 2.41
C VAL A 100 8.69 -5.21 2.21
N GLU A 101 9.62 -5.54 1.30
CA GLU A 101 10.75 -4.68 0.94
C GLU A 101 10.28 -3.32 0.42
N ALA A 102 9.32 -3.30 -0.51
CA ALA A 102 8.76 -2.07 -1.05
C ALA A 102 8.03 -1.25 0.04
N ALA A 103 7.31 -1.90 0.96
CA ALA A 103 6.67 -1.23 2.08
C ALA A 103 7.68 -0.55 3.00
N MET A 104 8.80 -1.21 3.30
CA MET A 104 9.87 -0.66 4.15
C MET A 104 10.64 0.46 3.44
N GLU A 105 10.87 0.35 2.13
CA GLU A 105 11.53 1.40 1.34
C GLU A 105 10.64 2.66 1.22
N LEU A 106 9.33 2.46 1.06
CA LEU A 106 8.35 3.54 0.91
C LEU A 106 7.61 3.84 2.23
N GLU A 107 8.28 3.66 3.39
CA GLU A 107 7.63 3.71 4.71
C GLU A 107 6.86 5.03 4.97
N ASP A 108 7.42 6.16 4.55
CA ASP A 108 6.77 7.46 4.73
C ASP A 108 5.48 7.56 3.91
N GLN A 109 5.49 7.03 2.68
CA GLN A 109 4.33 6.99 1.81
C GLN A 109 3.26 6.03 2.35
N VAL A 110 3.67 4.85 2.85
CA VAL A 110 2.78 3.90 3.53
C VAL A 110 2.12 4.59 4.72
N MET A 111 2.89 5.22 5.61
CA MET A 111 2.35 5.92 6.78
C MET A 111 1.42 7.07 6.40
N LEU A 112 1.77 7.85 5.39
CA LEU A 112 0.91 8.92 4.90
C LEU A 112 -0.38 8.36 4.30
N SER A 113 -0.32 7.23 3.59
CA SER A 113 -1.52 6.61 3.03
C SER A 113 -2.51 6.22 4.12
N TYR A 114 -2.06 5.58 5.19
CA TYR A 114 -2.94 5.20 6.32
C TYR A 114 -3.46 6.40 7.10
N THR A 115 -2.66 7.46 7.28
CA THR A 115 -3.05 8.59 8.12
C THR A 115 -3.85 9.66 7.37
N GLN A 116 -3.64 9.81 6.06
CA GLN A 116 -4.24 10.89 5.25
C GLN A 116 -5.40 10.42 4.34
N ALA A 117 -5.66 9.10 4.21
CA ALA A 117 -6.72 8.56 3.35
C ALA A 117 -8.10 9.19 3.63
N ARG A 118 -8.41 9.50 4.88
CA ARG A 118 -9.68 10.13 5.31
C ARG A 118 -9.94 11.52 4.69
N TYR A 119 -8.90 12.19 4.18
CA TYR A 119 -9.03 13.52 3.55
C TYR A 119 -9.20 13.45 2.03
N VAL A 120 -9.08 12.27 1.44
CA VAL A 120 -9.25 12.08 -0.01
C VAL A 120 -10.70 12.23 -0.39
N LYS A 121 -10.99 13.06 -1.40
CA LYS A 121 -12.35 13.21 -1.92
C LYS A 121 -12.93 11.90 -2.41
N LYS A 122 -14.21 11.64 -2.19
CA LYS A 122 -14.89 10.36 -2.51
C LYS A 122 -14.68 9.89 -3.95
N ASN A 123 -14.68 10.81 -4.93
CA ASN A 123 -14.44 10.47 -6.34
C ASN A 123 -13.00 10.00 -6.60
N TYR A 124 -12.01 10.60 -5.95
CA TYR A 124 -10.61 10.17 -6.03
C TYR A 124 -10.37 8.87 -5.23
N LEU A 125 -10.98 8.75 -4.05
CA LEU A 125 -10.86 7.57 -3.20
C LEU A 125 -11.29 6.29 -3.94
N LYS A 126 -12.39 6.32 -4.70
CA LYS A 126 -12.83 5.17 -5.52
C LYS A 126 -11.75 4.70 -6.52
N ILE A 127 -11.04 5.65 -7.13
CA ILE A 127 -9.97 5.32 -8.10
C ILE A 127 -8.77 4.69 -7.39
N ILE A 128 -8.39 5.27 -6.24
CA ILE A 128 -7.27 4.78 -5.42
C ILE A 128 -7.55 3.37 -4.92
N LEU A 129 -8.73 3.13 -4.31
CA LEU A 129 -9.12 1.82 -3.81
C LEU A 129 -9.18 0.76 -4.91
N ARG A 130 -9.61 1.14 -6.11
CA ARG A 130 -9.58 0.23 -7.26
C ARG A 130 -8.16 -0.19 -7.63
N LYS A 131 -7.21 0.75 -7.63
CA LYS A 131 -5.79 0.45 -7.89
C LYS A 131 -5.17 -0.37 -6.75
N GLU A 132 -5.50 -0.07 -5.50
CA GLU A 132 -5.04 -0.85 -4.34
C GLU A 132 -5.55 -2.28 -4.39
N SER A 133 -6.80 -2.48 -4.84
CA SER A 133 -7.37 -3.81 -5.03
C SER A 133 -6.62 -4.67 -6.06
N GLU A 134 -5.85 -4.07 -6.97
CA GLU A 134 -5.02 -4.81 -7.93
C GLU A 134 -3.90 -5.61 -7.25
N ILE A 135 -3.36 -5.11 -6.12
CA ILE A 135 -2.36 -5.84 -5.32
C ILE A 135 -3.00 -7.05 -4.65
N VAL A 136 -4.17 -6.86 -4.03
CA VAL A 136 -4.92 -7.96 -3.40
C VAL A 136 -5.27 -9.02 -4.45
N GLU A 137 -5.74 -8.60 -5.63
CA GLU A 137 -6.08 -9.50 -6.72
C GLU A 137 -4.86 -10.26 -7.27
N HIS A 138 -3.68 -9.62 -7.26
CA HIS A 138 -2.44 -10.27 -7.66
C HIS A 138 -2.10 -11.44 -6.72
N PHE A 139 -2.14 -11.23 -5.40
CA PHE A 139 -1.95 -12.30 -4.41
C PHE A 139 -3.07 -13.35 -4.47
N ARG A 140 -4.34 -12.92 -4.62
CA ARG A 140 -5.48 -13.84 -4.74
C ARG A 140 -5.28 -14.84 -5.87
N LYS A 141 -4.80 -14.40 -7.03
CA LYS A 141 -4.48 -15.28 -8.16
C LYS A 141 -3.44 -16.34 -7.80
N ILE A 142 -2.37 -15.94 -7.10
CA ILE A 142 -1.34 -16.86 -6.67
C ILE A 142 -1.92 -17.92 -5.71
N PHE A 143 -2.74 -17.49 -4.74
CA PHE A 143 -3.43 -18.42 -3.83
C PHE A 143 -4.37 -19.37 -4.57
N THR A 144 -5.09 -18.89 -5.60
CA THR A 144 -5.96 -19.75 -6.42
C THR A 144 -5.16 -20.81 -7.18
N GLU A 145 -3.95 -20.49 -7.64
CA GLU A 145 -3.06 -21.43 -8.33
C GLU A 145 -2.42 -22.46 -7.40
N LEU A 146 -2.34 -22.20 -6.09
CA LEU A 146 -1.91 -23.20 -5.10
C LEU A 146 -2.91 -24.35 -4.93
N GLY A 147 -4.11 -24.24 -5.51
CA GLY A 147 -5.14 -25.27 -5.56
C GLY A 147 -6.31 -25.05 -4.61
N GLU A 148 -7.33 -25.90 -4.73
CA GLU A 148 -8.47 -25.96 -3.82
C GLU A 148 -8.01 -26.55 -2.48
N GLY A 149 -7.49 -25.71 -1.62
CA GLY A 149 -6.98 -26.08 -0.31
C GLY A 149 -7.83 -25.44 0.81
N PRO A 150 -7.33 -25.47 2.05
CA PRO A 150 -8.01 -24.87 3.21
C PRO A 150 -8.03 -23.33 3.17
N PHE A 151 -7.78 -22.71 2.01
CA PHE A 151 -7.62 -21.28 1.86
C PHE A 151 -8.85 -20.63 1.23
N ASP A 152 -9.35 -19.57 1.87
CA ASP A 152 -10.10 -18.54 1.15
C ASP A 152 -9.09 -17.58 0.52
N ALA A 153 -8.85 -17.72 -0.79
CA ALA A 153 -7.84 -16.96 -1.52
C ALA A 153 -8.01 -15.43 -1.39
N PHE A 154 -9.23 -14.95 -1.21
CA PHE A 154 -9.50 -13.52 -1.04
C PHE A 154 -9.11 -13.04 0.37
N LEU A 155 -9.47 -13.79 1.41
CA LEU A 155 -9.12 -13.47 2.80
C LEU A 155 -7.59 -13.57 3.00
N GLU A 156 -6.97 -14.63 2.47
CA GLU A 156 -5.51 -14.81 2.57
C GLU A 156 -4.75 -13.67 1.88
N ALA A 157 -5.16 -13.27 0.69
CA ALA A 157 -4.55 -12.15 -0.01
C ALA A 157 -4.66 -10.84 0.78
N ASN A 158 -5.83 -10.55 1.37
CA ASN A 158 -6.01 -9.37 2.21
C ASN A 158 -5.17 -9.41 3.48
N PHE A 159 -5.10 -10.58 4.13
CA PHE A 159 -4.28 -10.78 5.33
C PHE A 159 -2.80 -10.59 5.02
N LEU A 160 -2.33 -11.15 3.90
CA LEU A 160 -0.95 -11.02 3.47
C LEU A 160 -0.57 -9.56 3.19
N VAL A 161 -1.42 -8.83 2.48
CA VAL A 161 -1.22 -7.38 2.20
C VAL A 161 -1.15 -6.59 3.51
N TYR A 162 -2.05 -6.86 4.46
CA TYR A 162 -2.04 -6.17 5.75
C TYR A 162 -0.82 -6.54 6.61
N SER A 163 -0.46 -7.83 6.67
CA SER A 163 0.71 -8.29 7.42
C SER A 163 2.02 -7.74 6.87
N GLY A 164 2.12 -7.56 5.55
CA GLY A 164 3.32 -7.04 4.90
C GLY A 164 3.66 -5.59 5.26
N VAL A 165 2.68 -4.77 5.67
CA VAL A 165 2.92 -3.40 6.15
C VAL A 165 3.12 -3.31 7.66
N PHE A 166 3.03 -4.42 8.39
CA PHE A 166 3.19 -4.48 9.85
C PHE A 166 4.48 -3.82 10.32
N GLY A 167 5.62 -4.10 9.67
CA GLY A 167 6.93 -3.55 10.04
C GLY A 167 6.94 -2.02 9.99
N VAL A 168 6.25 -1.42 9.02
CA VAL A 168 6.11 0.03 8.86
C VAL A 168 5.16 0.60 9.91
N LEU A 169 3.98 0.00 10.09
CA LEU A 169 2.98 0.47 11.05
C LEU A 169 3.45 0.40 12.51
N ARG A 170 4.40 -0.50 12.81
CA ARG A 170 4.99 -0.68 14.15
C ARG A 170 6.43 -0.20 14.26
N ARG A 171 6.92 0.58 13.29
CA ARG A 171 8.33 0.98 13.18
C ARG A 171 8.92 1.61 14.43
N TRP A 172 8.17 2.39 15.19
CA TRP A 172 8.66 3.06 16.41
C TRP A 172 9.02 2.10 17.55
N ILE A 173 8.44 0.88 17.55
CA ILE A 173 8.78 -0.18 18.51
C ILE A 173 9.84 -1.11 17.94
N LEU A 174 9.77 -1.41 16.64
CA LEU A 174 10.57 -2.44 16.01
C LEU A 174 11.98 -1.93 15.64
N LYS A 175 12.10 -0.77 15.00
CA LYS A 175 13.39 -0.23 14.54
C LYS A 175 14.46 -0.06 15.63
N PRO A 176 14.13 0.29 16.89
CA PRO A 176 15.14 0.34 17.94
C PRO A 176 15.72 -1.02 18.37
N ARG A 177 15.06 -2.14 17.97
CA ARG A 177 15.39 -3.50 18.41
C ARG A 177 15.87 -4.40 17.29
N TYR A 178 15.38 -4.16 16.07
CA TYR A 178 15.57 -5.03 14.92
C TYR A 178 15.98 -4.23 13.70
N SER A 179 16.91 -4.77 12.92
CA SER A 179 17.23 -4.25 11.59
C SER A 179 16.05 -4.47 10.62
N GLN A 180 16.03 -3.70 9.56
CA GLN A 180 15.05 -3.86 8.49
C GLN A 180 15.07 -5.28 7.91
N LYS A 181 16.27 -5.87 7.74
CA LYS A 181 16.43 -7.23 7.23
C LYS A 181 15.78 -8.26 8.15
N GLU A 182 15.98 -8.18 9.45
CA GLU A 182 15.37 -9.09 10.42
C GLU A 182 13.83 -9.01 10.40
N ILE A 183 13.28 -7.81 10.27
CA ILE A 183 11.81 -7.63 10.17
C ILE A 183 11.29 -8.26 8.88
N ILE A 184 11.96 -8.06 7.74
CA ILE A 184 11.57 -8.66 6.45
C ILE A 184 11.62 -10.18 6.54
N GLU A 185 12.74 -10.76 7.00
CA GLU A 185 12.88 -12.20 7.11
C GLU A 185 11.83 -12.81 8.05
N PHE A 186 11.57 -12.18 9.19
CA PHE A 186 10.54 -12.64 10.13
C PHE A 186 9.16 -12.69 9.46
N LEU A 187 8.76 -11.60 8.76
CA LEU A 187 7.44 -11.53 8.11
C LEU A 187 7.30 -12.56 7.01
N VAL A 188 8.31 -12.67 6.14
CA VAL A 188 8.28 -13.61 5.02
C VAL A 188 8.24 -15.05 5.52
N GLN A 189 9.16 -15.43 6.42
CA GLN A 189 9.23 -16.79 6.93
C GLN A 189 7.95 -17.19 7.69
N SER A 190 7.40 -16.29 8.50
CA SER A 190 6.18 -16.58 9.27
C SER A 190 4.99 -16.85 8.36
N GLN A 191 4.77 -16.01 7.33
CA GLN A 191 3.63 -16.14 6.42
C GLN A 191 3.78 -17.34 5.49
N ILE A 192 4.95 -17.55 4.92
CA ILE A 192 5.18 -18.66 3.98
C ILE A 192 5.16 -20.02 4.71
N ARG A 193 5.73 -20.10 5.92
CA ARG A 193 5.64 -21.32 6.74
C ARG A 193 4.18 -21.68 7.02
N GLU A 194 3.35 -20.72 7.42
CA GLU A 194 1.93 -20.96 7.68
C GLU A 194 1.21 -21.51 6.45
N VAL A 195 1.46 -20.96 5.27
CA VAL A 195 0.90 -21.47 4.01
C VAL A 195 1.35 -22.92 3.74
N ILE A 196 2.64 -23.23 3.89
CA ILE A 196 3.19 -24.56 3.69
C ILE A 196 2.57 -25.57 4.66
N ASP A 197 2.48 -25.24 5.95
CA ASP A 197 1.96 -26.14 6.98
C ASP A 197 0.47 -26.44 6.74
N ARG A 198 -0.31 -25.44 6.30
CA ARG A 198 -1.71 -25.68 5.89
C ARG A 198 -1.83 -26.54 4.65
N MET A 199 -0.96 -26.37 3.65
CA MET A 199 -0.96 -27.22 2.45
C MET A 199 -0.64 -28.69 2.78
N LYS A 200 0.20 -28.94 3.79
CA LYS A 200 0.51 -30.30 4.28
C LYS A 200 -0.60 -30.90 5.14
N GLY A 201 -1.67 -30.16 5.40
CA GLY A 201 -2.75 -30.59 6.28
C GLY A 201 -2.41 -30.57 7.77
N GLU A 202 -1.30 -29.92 8.14
CA GLU A 202 -0.94 -29.69 9.53
C GLU A 202 -1.91 -28.67 10.13
N LYS A 203 -2.75 -29.10 11.08
CA LYS A 203 -3.75 -28.26 11.74
C LYS A 203 -3.06 -27.27 12.67
N ILE A 204 -2.83 -26.06 12.23
CA ILE A 204 -2.30 -24.97 13.08
C ILE A 204 -3.38 -24.39 14.00
N LEU A 205 -4.66 -24.53 13.67
CA LEU A 205 -5.74 -24.08 14.53
C LEU A 205 -6.41 -25.24 15.26
N PRO A 206 -6.64 -25.14 16.58
CA PRO A 206 -7.54 -26.04 17.26
C PRO A 206 -8.90 -26.01 16.56
N LYS A 207 -9.56 -27.17 16.40
CA LYS A 207 -10.94 -27.24 15.92
C LYS A 207 -11.73 -26.09 16.55
N ARG A 208 -12.40 -25.27 15.73
CA ARG A 208 -13.31 -24.24 16.24
C ARG A 208 -14.07 -24.84 17.42
N ALA A 209 -13.86 -24.27 18.60
CA ALA A 209 -14.76 -24.53 19.70
C ALA A 209 -16.15 -24.10 19.18
N SER A 210 -17.08 -25.04 19.14
CA SER A 210 -18.46 -24.86 18.65
C SER A 210 -19.29 -23.93 19.54
N SER A 211 -18.66 -23.01 20.26
CA SER A 211 -19.30 -22.12 21.23
C SER A 211 -18.76 -20.69 21.18
N TRP A 212 -18.79 -20.08 20.00
CA TRP A 212 -18.92 -18.62 19.99
C TRP A 212 -20.39 -18.28 20.12
N PRO A 213 -20.81 -17.54 21.16
CA PRO A 213 -22.19 -17.06 21.22
C PRO A 213 -22.44 -16.23 19.95
N SER A 214 -23.51 -16.54 19.23
CA SER A 214 -24.06 -15.73 18.16
C SER A 214 -24.56 -14.41 18.76
N GLY A 215 -23.60 -13.50 19.03
CA GLY A 215 -23.89 -12.14 19.45
C GLY A 215 -24.39 -11.38 18.23
N THR A 216 -25.70 -11.26 18.11
CA THR A 216 -26.34 -10.23 17.30
C THR A 216 -25.83 -8.88 17.77
N VAL A 217 -24.97 -8.25 16.97
CA VAL A 217 -24.67 -6.82 17.13
C VAL A 217 -25.94 -6.10 16.67
N ASN A 218 -26.80 -5.73 17.61
CA ASN A 218 -27.86 -4.79 17.37
C ASN A 218 -27.23 -3.44 16.99
N ALA A 219 -27.36 -3.07 15.73
CA ALA A 219 -27.12 -1.72 15.24
C ALA A 219 -28.34 -0.86 15.63
N GLU A 220 -28.32 -0.30 16.84
CA GLU A 220 -29.19 0.81 17.24
C GLU A 220 -28.38 1.75 18.14
N SER A 221 -27.98 2.88 17.57
CA SER A 221 -27.96 4.28 18.07
C SER A 221 -26.95 5.10 17.29
#